data_75a374851d0d3c131dbebb47432059c1
#
_entry.id   75a374851d0d3c131dbebb47432059c1
#
_cell.length_a   1.000
_cell.length_b   1.000
_cell.length_c   1.000
_cell.angle_alpha   90.00
_cell.angle_beta   90.00
_cell.angle_gamma   90.00
#
_symmetry.space_group_name_H-M   'P 1'
#
loop_
_entity.id
_entity.type
_entity.pdbx_description
1 polymer ?
#
loop_
_entity_poly.entity_id
_entity_poly.type
_entity_poly.pdbx_seq_one_letter_code
_entity_poly.pdbx_strand_id
1 'polypeptide(L)'
;MAGALTLAACSSSPSGGGGGGNGLLGLGGETPTTIAGALAAVPGTTWDGAYAEFGDVAKVAALNGGLSESGPVAPYLGIGEGGFAEEVDPSGPTIGFDLFGVSAALTVGNLPHQVTVVYGSFDAASVGAKLGKEGFKQRGTADGGTLWGYGTDGQTNVNNPTGLPNLNEFLVSSTRIALGDASADVETVAGSASSPLSGTAGLEAVAKCLGPALAAVITPRTLSATPAPGTPMLGIGLLADTASDASEEVCVTASSGSSASAIAAKWTSAVTTGRSTRLAEPWSQQLTDPQATTLGAVDGVITVRLTAKPAAGSRVGTVLETFYSASADLDVLIGPS
;
A
#
# COMPACT_ATOMS: atom_id res chain seq x y z
N MET A 1 61.35 -20.65 -18.44
CA MET A 1 60.34 -20.39 -19.48
C MET A 1 59.07 -20.00 -18.77
N ALA A 2 58.77 -18.70 -18.70
CA ALA A 2 57.59 -18.18 -18.05
C ALA A 2 56.64 -17.69 -19.16
N GLY A 3 55.44 -18.28 -19.24
CA GLY A 3 54.43 -17.88 -20.19
C GLY A 3 53.45 -16.93 -19.51
N ALA A 4 53.37 -15.69 -19.97
CA ALA A 4 52.41 -14.68 -19.55
C ALA A 4 51.10 -14.85 -20.32
N LEU A 5 50.01 -15.10 -19.63
CA LEU A 5 48.64 -15.00 -20.18
C LEU A 5 48.13 -13.57 -20.03
N THR A 6 47.91 -12.91 -21.13
CA THR A 6 47.23 -11.63 -21.22
C THR A 6 45.70 -11.84 -21.29
N LEU A 7 44.99 -11.38 -20.28
CA LEU A 7 43.51 -11.28 -20.29
C LEU A 7 43.12 -9.98 -20.96
N ALA A 8 42.44 -10.08 -22.09
CA ALA A 8 41.81 -8.97 -22.76
C ALA A 8 40.45 -8.67 -22.08
N ALA A 9 40.32 -7.52 -21.49
CA ALA A 9 39.05 -6.98 -20.96
C ALA A 9 38.26 -6.33 -22.10
N CYS A 10 37.15 -6.93 -22.49
CA CYS A 10 36.16 -6.25 -23.33
C CYS A 10 35.29 -5.35 -22.48
N SER A 11 35.52 -4.03 -22.56
CA SER A 11 34.63 -3.03 -22.05
C SER A 11 33.50 -2.78 -23.06
N SER A 12 32.29 -3.23 -22.77
CA SER A 12 31.08 -2.83 -23.47
C SER A 12 30.43 -1.66 -22.73
N SER A 13 30.49 -0.48 -23.31
CA SER A 13 29.73 0.69 -22.89
C SER A 13 28.27 0.50 -23.21
N PRO A 14 27.32 0.79 -22.31
CA PRO A 14 25.91 0.85 -22.68
C PRO A 14 25.64 2.21 -23.32
N SER A 15 25.32 2.19 -24.61
CA SER A 15 24.76 3.34 -25.33
C SER A 15 23.38 3.64 -24.82
N GLY A 16 23.17 4.87 -24.29
CA GLY A 16 21.87 5.40 -23.96
C GLY A 16 20.98 5.50 -25.19
N GLY A 17 19.82 4.84 -25.10
CA GLY A 17 18.71 4.98 -26.01
C GLY A 17 17.48 5.35 -25.21
N GLY A 18 17.16 6.66 -25.14
CA GLY A 18 15.84 7.11 -24.68
C GLY A 18 14.79 6.67 -25.68
N GLY A 19 13.91 5.79 -25.26
CA GLY A 19 12.71 5.40 -25.98
C GLY A 19 11.57 5.36 -24.99
N GLY A 20 10.71 6.40 -25.01
CA GLY A 20 9.41 6.35 -24.36
C GLY A 20 8.56 5.26 -25.01
N GLY A 21 8.54 4.10 -24.42
CA GLY A 21 7.62 3.03 -24.75
C GLY A 21 6.50 3.03 -23.72
N ASN A 22 5.29 3.43 -24.15
CA ASN A 22 4.05 3.01 -23.51
C ASN A 22 3.97 1.49 -23.61
N GLY A 23 4.65 0.79 -22.69
CA GLY A 23 4.54 -0.66 -22.55
C GLY A 23 3.18 -0.98 -21.96
N LEU A 24 2.35 -1.64 -22.74
CA LEU A 24 1.21 -2.39 -22.26
C LEU A 24 1.71 -3.30 -21.10
N LEU A 25 1.33 -2.95 -19.88
CA LEU A 25 1.56 -3.80 -18.70
C LEU A 25 0.57 -4.96 -18.79
N GLY A 26 0.88 -5.96 -19.62
CA GLY A 26 0.27 -7.28 -19.50
C GLY A 26 0.71 -7.96 -18.20
N LEU A 27 0.06 -9.04 -17.82
CA LEU A 27 0.25 -9.82 -16.59
C LEU A 27 1.68 -10.29 -16.24
N GLY A 28 2.69 -9.88 -16.95
CA GLY A 28 4.10 -10.07 -16.63
C GLY A 28 4.75 -8.84 -16.00
N GLY A 29 3.98 -7.92 -15.39
CA GLY A 29 4.49 -6.71 -14.77
C GLY A 29 5.41 -6.99 -13.58
N GLU A 30 6.44 -6.15 -13.43
CA GLU A 30 7.33 -6.19 -12.27
C GLU A 30 6.52 -5.97 -10.97
N THR A 31 6.96 -6.59 -9.88
CA THR A 31 6.42 -6.33 -8.55
C THR A 31 6.54 -4.84 -8.22
N PRO A 32 5.44 -4.15 -7.89
CA PRO A 32 5.51 -2.74 -7.56
C PRO A 32 6.32 -2.52 -6.27
N THR A 33 7.14 -1.48 -6.27
CA THR A 33 7.97 -1.08 -5.12
C THR A 33 7.51 0.21 -4.48
N THR A 34 6.41 0.79 -4.97
CA THR A 34 5.80 2.02 -4.46
C THR A 34 4.29 1.98 -4.62
N ILE A 35 3.57 2.71 -3.78
CA ILE A 35 2.11 2.81 -3.90
C ILE A 35 1.69 3.43 -5.25
N ALA A 36 2.43 4.42 -5.78
CA ALA A 36 2.14 5.00 -7.09
C ALA A 36 2.27 3.98 -8.22
N GLY A 37 3.30 3.11 -8.16
CA GLY A 37 3.49 2.01 -9.10
C GLY A 37 2.37 0.97 -9.01
N ALA A 38 1.96 0.61 -7.79
CA ALA A 38 0.87 -0.33 -7.58
C ALA A 38 -0.48 0.22 -8.11
N LEU A 39 -0.79 1.48 -7.84
CA LEU A 39 -2.01 2.15 -8.31
C LEU A 39 -2.06 2.36 -9.82
N ALA A 40 -0.91 2.32 -10.51
CA ALA A 40 -0.86 2.44 -11.97
C ALA A 40 -1.55 1.26 -12.68
N ALA A 41 -1.69 0.11 -12.03
CA ALA A 41 -2.38 -1.06 -12.57
C ALA A 41 -3.89 -1.07 -12.28
N VAL A 42 -4.40 -0.16 -11.44
CA VAL A 42 -5.80 -0.12 -11.00
C VAL A 42 -6.57 0.93 -11.80
N PRO A 43 -7.76 0.63 -12.35
CA PRO A 43 -8.59 1.59 -13.08
C PRO A 43 -9.15 2.70 -12.17
N GLY A 44 -8.93 3.97 -12.53
CA GLY A 44 -9.37 5.12 -11.75
C GLY A 44 -10.88 5.30 -11.69
N THR A 45 -11.58 4.96 -12.77
CA THR A 45 -13.04 5.14 -12.85
C THR A 45 -13.84 4.31 -11.85
N THR A 46 -13.29 3.19 -11.37
CA THR A 46 -13.96 2.29 -10.43
C THR A 46 -13.65 2.66 -8.99
N TRP A 47 -12.44 3.17 -8.72
CA TRP A 47 -11.88 3.34 -7.37
C TRP A 47 -11.57 4.81 -7.04
N ASP A 48 -12.10 5.76 -7.83
CA ASP A 48 -11.87 7.19 -7.64
C ASP A 48 -12.25 7.65 -6.22
N GLY A 49 -11.29 8.28 -5.53
CA GLY A 49 -11.46 8.70 -4.13
C GLY A 49 -11.48 7.56 -3.11
N ALA A 50 -11.14 6.33 -3.52
CA ALA A 50 -11.14 5.18 -2.64
C ALA A 50 -9.96 5.18 -1.66
N TYR A 51 -10.13 4.41 -0.60
CA TYR A 51 -9.04 4.00 0.28
C TYR A 51 -8.04 3.12 -0.49
N ALA A 52 -6.75 3.27 -0.20
CA ALA A 52 -5.71 2.42 -0.74
C ALA A 52 -4.63 2.15 0.30
N GLU A 53 -4.15 0.91 0.35
CA GLU A 53 -3.00 0.49 1.13
C GLU A 53 -1.99 -0.19 0.22
N PHE A 54 -0.72 0.03 0.46
CA PHE A 54 0.38 -0.65 -0.23
C PHE A 54 1.45 -1.06 0.77
N GLY A 55 2.00 -2.26 0.62
CA GLY A 55 3.18 -2.74 1.35
C GLY A 55 4.17 -3.43 0.43
N ASP A 56 5.43 -3.03 0.49
CA ASP A 56 6.57 -3.86 0.11
C ASP A 56 6.79 -4.85 1.27
N VAL A 57 5.97 -5.89 1.30
CA VAL A 57 5.83 -6.84 2.42
C VAL A 57 7.18 -7.47 2.76
N ALA A 58 7.92 -7.90 1.73
CA ALA A 58 9.22 -8.54 1.92
C ALA A 58 10.23 -7.59 2.57
N LYS A 59 10.27 -6.32 2.17
CA LYS A 59 11.21 -5.35 2.71
C LYS A 59 10.81 -4.88 4.11
N VAL A 60 9.53 -4.66 4.36
CA VAL A 60 9.01 -4.34 5.71
C VAL A 60 9.29 -5.49 6.69
N ALA A 61 9.04 -6.74 6.29
CA ALA A 61 9.36 -7.90 7.11
C ALA A 61 10.87 -8.01 7.38
N ALA A 62 11.73 -7.77 6.37
CA ALA A 62 13.19 -7.77 6.55
C ALA A 62 13.67 -6.70 7.53
N LEU A 63 13.12 -5.48 7.46
CA LEU A 63 13.41 -4.39 8.40
C LEU A 63 12.96 -4.72 9.83
N ASN A 64 11.86 -5.44 9.95
CA ASN A 64 11.29 -5.85 11.25
C ASN A 64 12.01 -7.06 11.88
N GLY A 65 12.93 -7.69 11.17
CA GLY A 65 13.57 -8.94 11.61
C GLY A 65 12.68 -10.16 11.45
N GLY A 66 11.73 -10.12 10.52
CA GLY A 66 10.70 -11.11 10.26
C GLY A 66 9.29 -10.61 10.55
N LEU A 67 8.35 -11.52 10.73
CA LEU A 67 6.92 -11.23 11.00
C LEU A 67 6.64 -11.01 12.48
N SER A 68 7.55 -10.42 13.21
CA SER A 68 7.44 -10.20 14.66
C SER A 68 6.63 -8.93 14.97
N GLU A 69 5.55 -9.04 15.72
CA GLU A 69 4.74 -7.91 16.19
C GLU A 69 5.48 -6.96 17.12
N SER A 70 6.63 -7.36 17.65
CA SER A 70 7.47 -6.55 18.56
C SER A 70 8.66 -5.88 17.86
N GLY A 71 8.79 -6.02 16.55
CA GLY A 71 9.90 -5.43 15.80
C GLY A 71 9.79 -3.91 15.63
N PRO A 72 10.87 -3.26 15.14
CA PRO A 72 10.96 -1.79 15.07
C PRO A 72 9.93 -1.16 14.12
N VAL A 73 9.46 -1.88 13.12
CA VAL A 73 8.47 -1.42 12.13
C VAL A 73 7.19 -2.25 12.14
N ALA A 74 6.93 -2.97 13.24
CA ALA A 74 5.79 -3.87 13.38
C ALA A 74 4.43 -3.26 13.01
N PRO A 75 4.10 -1.99 13.30
CA PRO A 75 2.83 -1.39 12.90
C PRO A 75 2.58 -1.33 11.39
N TYR A 76 3.63 -1.49 10.59
CA TYR A 76 3.54 -1.50 9.12
C TYR A 76 3.51 -2.91 8.50
N LEU A 77 3.59 -3.97 9.33
CA LEU A 77 3.36 -5.34 8.85
C LEU A 77 1.89 -5.52 8.47
N GLY A 78 1.65 -6.22 7.37
CA GLY A 78 0.30 -6.45 6.85
C GLY A 78 -0.34 -5.26 6.12
N ILE A 79 0.29 -4.07 6.12
CA ILE A 79 -0.17 -2.95 5.30
C ILE A 79 -0.13 -3.34 3.82
N GLY A 80 -1.23 -3.09 3.12
CA GLY A 80 -1.43 -3.51 1.73
C GLY A 80 -2.21 -4.82 1.59
N GLU A 81 -2.28 -5.65 2.64
CA GLU A 81 -3.02 -6.92 2.64
C GLU A 81 -4.48 -6.75 3.09
N GLY A 82 -4.85 -5.52 3.48
CA GLY A 82 -6.19 -5.19 3.98
C GLY A 82 -6.57 -6.01 5.22
N GLY A 83 -7.84 -6.06 5.54
CA GLY A 83 -8.35 -6.89 6.66
C GLY A 83 -8.12 -8.39 6.50
N PHE A 84 -7.61 -8.85 5.36
CA PHE A 84 -7.32 -10.26 5.13
C PHE A 84 -6.08 -10.74 5.92
N ALA A 85 -5.13 -9.86 6.22
CA ALA A 85 -3.92 -10.20 6.97
C ALA A 85 -4.22 -10.66 8.41
N GLU A 86 -5.21 -10.05 9.05
CA GLU A 86 -5.56 -10.33 10.46
C GLU A 86 -6.40 -11.61 10.64
N GLU A 87 -7.06 -12.07 9.57
CA GLU A 87 -8.07 -13.11 9.65
C GLU A 87 -7.63 -14.45 9.05
N VAL A 88 -6.50 -14.49 8.33
CA VAL A 88 -5.98 -15.75 7.77
C VAL A 88 -5.30 -16.56 8.87
N ASP A 89 -5.76 -17.81 9.06
CA ASP A 89 -5.22 -18.73 10.06
C ASP A 89 -3.70 -18.93 9.88
N PRO A 90 -2.87 -18.48 10.85
CA PRO A 90 -1.41 -18.64 10.78
C PRO A 90 -0.96 -20.11 10.85
N SER A 91 -1.85 -21.07 11.15
CA SER A 91 -1.54 -22.50 11.20
C SER A 91 -1.34 -23.14 9.82
N GLY A 92 -1.57 -22.41 8.77
CA GLY A 92 -1.29 -22.84 7.40
C GLY A 92 -2.32 -22.31 6.40
N PRO A 93 -1.89 -21.95 5.20
CA PRO A 93 -2.75 -21.26 4.26
C PRO A 93 -3.88 -22.16 3.78
N THR A 94 -5.07 -21.91 4.22
CA THR A 94 -6.30 -22.50 3.65
C THR A 94 -6.41 -22.18 2.16
N ILE A 95 -5.92 -21.01 1.77
CA ILE A 95 -5.95 -20.49 0.40
C ILE A 95 -4.76 -20.95 -0.47
N GLY A 96 -3.80 -21.72 0.07
CA GLY A 96 -2.71 -22.32 -0.70
C GLY A 96 -1.47 -21.47 -0.90
N PHE A 97 -1.41 -20.27 -0.30
CA PHE A 97 -0.22 -19.43 -0.20
C PHE A 97 -0.25 -18.65 1.12
N ASP A 98 0.92 -18.20 1.57
CA ASP A 98 1.08 -17.40 2.77
C ASP A 98 1.04 -15.91 2.39
N LEU A 99 0.09 -15.16 2.93
CA LEU A 99 0.00 -13.71 2.70
C LEU A 99 1.27 -12.98 3.14
N PHE A 100 1.84 -13.36 4.27
CA PHE A 100 3.09 -12.77 4.75
C PHE A 100 4.35 -13.21 3.97
N GLY A 101 4.23 -14.21 3.11
CA GLY A 101 5.30 -14.69 2.23
C GLY A 101 5.33 -14.01 0.86
N VAL A 102 4.42 -13.06 0.58
CA VAL A 102 4.38 -12.35 -0.69
C VAL A 102 5.45 -11.26 -0.78
N SER A 103 5.73 -10.78 -1.99
CA SER A 103 6.72 -9.72 -2.19
C SER A 103 6.15 -8.34 -1.90
N ALA A 104 4.95 -8.07 -2.40
CA ALA A 104 4.22 -6.83 -2.18
C ALA A 104 2.71 -7.07 -2.16
N ALA A 105 1.96 -6.14 -1.60
CA ALA A 105 0.51 -6.19 -1.59
C ALA A 105 -0.10 -4.79 -1.81
N LEU A 106 -1.26 -4.76 -2.43
CA LEU A 106 -2.07 -3.55 -2.65
C LEU A 106 -3.52 -3.88 -2.31
N THR A 107 -4.12 -3.12 -1.42
CA THR A 107 -5.58 -3.13 -1.21
C THR A 107 -6.17 -1.81 -1.69
N VAL A 108 -7.27 -1.86 -2.42
CA VAL A 108 -8.04 -0.70 -2.85
C VAL A 108 -9.51 -0.87 -2.55
N GLY A 109 -10.19 0.25 -2.30
CA GLY A 109 -11.62 0.27 -2.03
C GLY A 109 -11.98 0.00 -0.57
N ASN A 110 -13.27 0.00 -0.32
CA ASN A 110 -13.85 -0.30 0.98
C ASN A 110 -14.92 -1.38 0.80
N LEU A 111 -15.16 -2.18 1.82
CA LEU A 111 -16.25 -3.16 1.81
C LEU A 111 -17.58 -2.51 1.42
N PRO A 112 -18.40 -3.17 0.57
CA PRO A 112 -18.23 -4.52 0.00
C PRO A 112 -17.36 -4.58 -1.27
N HIS A 113 -16.88 -3.44 -1.80
CA HIS A 113 -16.09 -3.33 -3.01
C HIS A 113 -14.59 -3.15 -2.71
N GLN A 114 -14.03 -4.03 -1.91
CA GLN A 114 -12.61 -4.04 -1.59
C GLN A 114 -11.91 -5.17 -2.35
N VAL A 115 -10.74 -4.86 -2.92
CA VAL A 115 -9.88 -5.86 -3.55
C VAL A 115 -8.47 -5.74 -3.01
N THR A 116 -7.89 -6.88 -2.70
CA THR A 116 -6.47 -7.01 -2.38
C THR A 116 -5.76 -7.73 -3.54
N VAL A 117 -4.64 -7.18 -3.98
CA VAL A 117 -3.75 -7.79 -4.97
C VAL A 117 -2.43 -8.10 -4.30
N VAL A 118 -2.06 -9.35 -4.22
CA VAL A 118 -0.75 -9.78 -3.72
C VAL A 118 0.16 -10.15 -4.89
N TYR A 119 1.40 -9.73 -4.81
CA TYR A 119 2.44 -9.92 -5.82
C TYR A 119 3.51 -10.87 -5.30
N GLY A 120 3.95 -11.79 -6.14
CA GLY A 120 4.94 -12.78 -5.74
C GLY A 120 5.18 -13.83 -6.82
N SER A 121 5.71 -14.97 -6.42
CA SER A 121 5.87 -16.13 -7.29
C SER A 121 4.97 -17.25 -6.77
N PHE A 122 3.93 -17.58 -7.54
CA PHE A 122 2.93 -18.55 -7.13
C PHE A 122 2.91 -19.77 -8.06
N ASP A 123 2.77 -20.97 -7.47
CA ASP A 123 2.34 -22.13 -8.22
C ASP A 123 0.81 -22.09 -8.38
N ALA A 124 0.36 -21.45 -9.45
CA ALA A 124 -1.08 -21.24 -9.72
C ALA A 124 -1.87 -22.55 -9.78
N ALA A 125 -1.23 -23.66 -10.24
CA ALA A 125 -1.89 -24.95 -10.29
C ALA A 125 -2.09 -25.53 -8.87
N SER A 126 -1.09 -25.40 -8.01
CA SER A 126 -1.17 -25.81 -6.60
C SER A 126 -2.18 -25.00 -5.82
N VAL A 127 -2.20 -23.66 -5.99
CA VAL A 127 -3.17 -22.76 -5.37
C VAL A 127 -4.58 -23.14 -5.81
N GLY A 128 -4.82 -23.29 -7.13
CA GLY A 128 -6.11 -23.68 -7.67
C GLY A 128 -6.59 -25.04 -7.17
N ALA A 129 -5.68 -26.04 -7.08
CA ALA A 129 -6.03 -27.36 -6.54
C ALA A 129 -6.47 -27.29 -5.07
N LYS A 130 -5.82 -26.42 -4.26
CA LYS A 130 -6.18 -26.19 -2.87
C LYS A 130 -7.52 -25.50 -2.74
N LEU A 131 -7.74 -24.40 -3.47
CA LEU A 131 -9.03 -23.72 -3.53
C LEU A 131 -10.16 -24.70 -3.93
N GLY A 132 -9.93 -25.52 -4.96
CA GLY A 132 -10.90 -26.55 -5.37
C GLY A 132 -11.22 -27.58 -4.29
N LYS A 133 -10.23 -27.98 -3.48
CA LYS A 133 -10.41 -28.90 -2.35
C LYS A 133 -11.24 -28.25 -1.24
N GLU A 134 -11.08 -26.94 -0.99
CA GLU A 134 -11.86 -26.18 -0.02
C GLU A 134 -13.27 -25.80 -0.54
N GLY A 135 -13.62 -26.22 -1.74
CA GLY A 135 -14.99 -26.06 -2.28
C GLY A 135 -15.16 -24.90 -3.25
N PHE A 136 -14.13 -24.10 -3.49
CA PHE A 136 -14.15 -23.09 -4.56
C PHE A 136 -14.35 -23.75 -5.92
N LYS A 137 -15.02 -23.06 -6.83
CA LYS A 137 -15.28 -23.52 -8.19
C LYS A 137 -14.60 -22.60 -9.19
N GLN A 138 -13.97 -23.18 -10.20
CA GLN A 138 -13.47 -22.41 -11.32
C GLN A 138 -14.65 -21.76 -12.05
N ARG A 139 -14.64 -20.43 -12.18
CA ARG A 139 -15.69 -19.64 -12.84
C ARG A 139 -15.29 -19.18 -14.24
N GLY A 140 -13.99 -19.13 -14.54
CA GLY A 140 -13.49 -18.68 -15.82
C GLY A 140 -12.00 -18.38 -15.81
N THR A 141 -11.57 -17.56 -16.77
CA THR A 141 -10.22 -17.03 -16.87
C THR A 141 -10.32 -15.56 -17.24
N ALA A 142 -9.51 -14.74 -16.61
CA ALA A 142 -9.35 -13.33 -16.93
C ALA A 142 -7.86 -12.98 -16.88
N ASP A 143 -7.40 -12.21 -17.86
CA ASP A 143 -6.07 -11.59 -17.90
C ASP A 143 -4.90 -12.57 -17.57
N GLY A 144 -4.98 -13.81 -18.10
CA GLY A 144 -3.98 -14.86 -17.92
C GLY A 144 -4.03 -15.59 -16.57
N GLY A 145 -4.96 -15.23 -15.69
CA GLY A 145 -5.26 -15.92 -14.45
C GLY A 145 -6.51 -16.80 -14.55
N THR A 146 -6.69 -17.67 -13.55
CA THR A 146 -7.90 -18.50 -13.36
C THR A 146 -8.75 -17.91 -12.26
N LEU A 147 -10.02 -17.63 -12.58
CA LEU A 147 -11.01 -17.15 -11.62
C LEU A 147 -11.63 -18.30 -10.84
N TRP A 148 -11.58 -18.22 -9.53
CA TRP A 148 -12.15 -19.17 -8.58
C TRP A 148 -13.16 -18.45 -7.69
N GLY A 149 -14.32 -19.06 -7.43
CA GLY A 149 -15.33 -18.46 -6.58
C GLY A 149 -15.98 -19.46 -5.62
N TYR A 150 -16.38 -18.97 -4.44
CA TYR A 150 -17.10 -19.71 -3.42
C TYR A 150 -18.49 -19.11 -3.19
N GLY A 151 -19.51 -19.95 -3.16
CA GLY A 151 -20.89 -19.50 -2.95
C GLY A 151 -21.43 -18.64 -4.09
N THR A 152 -22.24 -17.65 -3.77
CA THR A 152 -22.82 -16.70 -4.72
C THR A 152 -21.92 -15.46 -4.81
N ASP A 153 -21.62 -15.03 -6.02
CA ASP A 153 -20.79 -13.85 -6.33
C ASP A 153 -21.34 -12.59 -5.66
N GLY A 154 -20.45 -11.82 -5.02
CA GLY A 154 -20.80 -10.57 -4.35
C GLY A 154 -21.68 -10.71 -3.10
N GLN A 155 -21.76 -11.90 -2.50
CA GLN A 155 -22.54 -12.11 -1.28
C GLN A 155 -21.68 -12.59 -0.12
N THR A 156 -21.87 -11.96 1.04
CA THR A 156 -21.26 -12.41 2.30
C THR A 156 -21.62 -13.87 2.58
N ASN A 157 -20.60 -14.73 2.79
CA ASN A 157 -20.77 -16.14 3.04
C ASN A 157 -20.12 -16.58 4.35
N VAL A 158 -20.91 -16.69 5.41
CA VAL A 158 -20.44 -17.06 6.75
C VAL A 158 -19.85 -18.48 6.86
N ASN A 159 -20.07 -19.32 5.84
CA ASN A 159 -19.51 -20.67 5.77
C ASN A 159 -18.27 -20.73 4.85
N ASN A 160 -17.69 -19.59 4.50
CA ASN A 160 -16.50 -19.57 3.68
C ASN A 160 -15.33 -20.29 4.41
N PRO A 161 -14.68 -21.28 3.75
CA PRO A 161 -13.65 -22.08 4.39
C PRO A 161 -12.38 -21.31 4.74
N THR A 162 -12.20 -20.08 4.20
CA THR A 162 -11.11 -19.19 4.59
C THR A 162 -11.32 -18.54 5.96
N GLY A 163 -12.50 -18.65 6.55
CA GLY A 163 -12.90 -17.91 7.73
C GLY A 163 -13.33 -16.46 7.45
N LEU A 164 -13.14 -15.98 6.22
CA LEU A 164 -13.44 -14.62 5.78
C LEU A 164 -14.73 -14.58 4.96
N PRO A 165 -15.86 -14.13 5.52
CA PRO A 165 -17.16 -14.19 4.84
C PRO A 165 -17.22 -13.44 3.50
N ASN A 166 -16.34 -12.44 3.31
CA ASN A 166 -16.28 -11.60 2.12
C ASN A 166 -15.13 -11.99 1.16
N LEU A 167 -14.41 -13.08 1.42
CA LEU A 167 -13.32 -13.55 0.56
C LEU A 167 -13.82 -14.66 -0.35
N ASN A 168 -14.67 -14.30 -1.31
CA ASN A 168 -15.38 -15.26 -2.16
C ASN A 168 -14.70 -15.49 -3.51
N GLU A 169 -13.90 -14.55 -3.99
CA GLU A 169 -13.33 -14.59 -5.33
C GLU A 169 -11.81 -14.47 -5.32
N PHE A 170 -11.17 -15.32 -6.13
CA PHE A 170 -9.73 -15.33 -6.36
C PHE A 170 -9.44 -15.34 -7.85
N LEU A 171 -8.64 -14.40 -8.33
CA LEU A 171 -8.04 -14.47 -9.66
C LEU A 171 -6.58 -14.83 -9.51
N VAL A 172 -6.23 -16.08 -9.85
CA VAL A 172 -4.93 -16.69 -9.56
C VAL A 172 -4.07 -16.74 -10.81
N SER A 173 -2.91 -16.11 -10.78
CA SER A 173 -1.85 -16.24 -11.79
C SER A 173 -0.51 -16.64 -11.14
N SER A 174 0.53 -16.81 -11.95
CA SER A 174 1.87 -17.18 -11.44
C SER A 174 2.64 -16.03 -10.79
N THR A 175 2.22 -14.78 -11.00
CA THR A 175 2.92 -13.59 -10.50
C THR A 175 2.10 -12.72 -9.57
N ARG A 176 0.79 -12.92 -9.56
CA ARG A 176 -0.13 -12.20 -8.66
C ARG A 176 -1.41 -12.98 -8.40
N ILE A 177 -2.03 -12.68 -7.29
CA ILE A 177 -3.37 -13.16 -6.93
C ILE A 177 -4.19 -11.95 -6.52
N ALA A 178 -5.36 -11.74 -7.14
CA ALA A 178 -6.34 -10.77 -6.68
C ALA A 178 -7.43 -11.49 -5.87
N LEU A 179 -7.83 -10.87 -4.76
CA LEU A 179 -8.77 -11.42 -3.77
C LEU A 179 -9.86 -10.39 -3.49
N GLY A 180 -11.10 -10.82 -3.42
CA GLY A 180 -12.23 -9.92 -3.15
C GLY A 180 -13.55 -10.63 -2.94
N ASP A 181 -14.61 -9.85 -2.79
CA ASP A 181 -15.97 -10.37 -2.59
C ASP A 181 -16.66 -10.70 -3.93
N ALA A 182 -16.42 -9.88 -4.96
CA ALA A 182 -17.09 -10.01 -6.25
C ALA A 182 -16.10 -10.27 -7.40
N SER A 183 -16.50 -11.15 -8.33
CA SER A 183 -15.70 -11.45 -9.53
C SER A 183 -15.42 -10.21 -10.38
N ALA A 184 -16.41 -9.32 -10.54
CA ALA A 184 -16.24 -8.07 -11.29
C ALA A 184 -15.15 -7.17 -10.70
N ASP A 185 -14.99 -7.13 -9.38
CA ASP A 185 -13.99 -6.32 -8.70
C ASP A 185 -12.58 -6.91 -8.92
N VAL A 186 -12.40 -8.22 -8.73
CA VAL A 186 -11.09 -8.88 -8.95
C VAL A 186 -10.68 -8.90 -10.43
N GLU A 187 -11.62 -9.03 -11.36
CA GLU A 187 -11.35 -8.93 -12.81
C GLU A 187 -10.96 -7.50 -13.20
N THR A 188 -11.57 -6.49 -12.56
CA THR A 188 -11.28 -5.07 -12.84
C THR A 188 -9.85 -4.71 -12.50
N VAL A 189 -9.32 -5.14 -11.35
CA VAL A 189 -7.92 -4.86 -10.97
C VAL A 189 -6.91 -5.73 -11.73
N ALA A 190 -7.37 -6.76 -12.43
CA ALA A 190 -6.53 -7.60 -13.26
C ALA A 190 -6.29 -6.99 -14.63
N GLY A 191 -7.23 -6.21 -15.16
CA GLY A 191 -7.18 -5.64 -16.50
C GLY A 191 -6.15 -4.52 -16.67
N SER A 192 -5.87 -4.18 -17.94
CA SER A 192 -5.05 -3.04 -18.28
C SER A 192 -5.87 -1.75 -18.12
N ALA A 193 -5.49 -0.90 -17.20
CA ALA A 193 -6.18 0.37 -16.97
C ALA A 193 -5.87 1.39 -18.08
N SER A 194 -6.89 1.80 -18.83
CA SER A 194 -6.76 2.92 -19.81
C SER A 194 -6.65 4.28 -19.12
N SER A 195 -7.18 4.39 -17.90
CA SER A 195 -7.08 5.55 -17.01
C SER A 195 -6.75 5.02 -15.62
N PRO A 196 -5.47 4.96 -15.26
CA PRO A 196 -5.07 4.38 -13.97
C PRO A 196 -5.50 5.26 -12.80
N LEU A 197 -5.72 4.62 -11.64
CA LEU A 197 -6.06 5.28 -10.39
C LEU A 197 -4.95 6.24 -9.93
N SER A 198 -3.70 5.93 -10.28
CA SER A 198 -2.55 6.83 -10.09
C SER A 198 -2.67 8.17 -10.85
N GLY A 199 -3.59 8.29 -11.81
CA GLY A 199 -3.91 9.53 -12.51
C GLY A 199 -5.06 10.33 -11.91
N THR A 200 -5.67 9.87 -10.81
CA THR A 200 -6.69 10.64 -10.09
C THR A 200 -6.03 11.72 -9.25
N ALA A 201 -6.29 13.00 -9.54
CA ALA A 201 -5.50 14.15 -9.08
C ALA A 201 -5.13 14.16 -7.58
N GLY A 202 -6.09 14.00 -6.69
CA GLY A 202 -5.83 14.00 -5.24
C GLY A 202 -5.02 12.78 -4.79
N LEU A 203 -5.35 11.61 -5.31
CA LEU A 203 -4.69 10.35 -4.98
C LEU A 203 -3.29 10.30 -5.60
N GLU A 204 -3.16 10.75 -6.86
CA GLU A 204 -1.86 10.89 -7.53
C GLU A 204 -0.92 11.82 -6.78
N ALA A 205 -1.42 12.99 -6.34
CA ALA A 205 -0.64 13.96 -5.62
C ALA A 205 -0.10 13.38 -4.29
N VAL A 206 -0.93 12.66 -3.54
CA VAL A 206 -0.52 11.98 -2.30
C VAL A 206 0.41 10.81 -2.57
N ALA A 207 0.13 9.96 -3.56
CA ALA A 207 0.99 8.84 -3.92
C ALA A 207 2.39 9.30 -4.37
N LYS A 208 2.48 10.38 -5.16
CA LYS A 208 3.76 11.00 -5.54
C LYS A 208 4.47 11.65 -4.34
N CYS A 209 3.71 12.23 -3.42
CA CYS A 209 4.28 12.79 -2.18
C CYS A 209 4.93 11.68 -1.34
N LEU A 210 4.25 10.56 -1.12
CA LEU A 210 4.77 9.39 -0.38
C LEU A 210 6.02 8.78 -1.06
N GLY A 211 6.17 8.95 -2.38
CA GLY A 211 7.37 8.56 -3.10
C GLY A 211 7.76 7.09 -2.85
N PRO A 212 8.99 6.81 -2.33
CA PRO A 212 9.49 5.46 -2.11
C PRO A 212 9.07 4.85 -0.78
N ALA A 213 7.93 5.28 -0.20
CA ALA A 213 7.42 4.66 1.02
C ALA A 213 7.25 3.15 0.84
N LEU A 214 7.77 2.38 1.78
CA LEU A 214 7.76 0.92 1.75
C LEU A 214 6.40 0.35 2.13
N ALA A 215 5.68 1.06 2.97
CA ALA A 215 4.30 0.77 3.30
C ALA A 215 3.56 2.10 3.42
N ALA A 216 2.33 2.15 2.93
CA ALA A 216 1.56 3.38 2.89
C ALA A 216 0.05 3.11 2.91
N VAL A 217 -0.67 4.04 3.54
CA VAL A 217 -2.13 4.12 3.50
C VAL A 217 -2.51 5.45 2.88
N ILE A 218 -3.42 5.48 1.94
CA ILE A 218 -4.02 6.69 1.39
C ILE A 218 -5.53 6.63 1.63
N THR A 219 -6.09 7.74 2.12
CA THR A 219 -7.51 7.82 2.44
C THR A 219 -8.05 9.24 2.21
N PRO A 220 -9.32 9.39 1.88
CA PRO A 220 -10.00 10.67 2.03
C PRO A 220 -9.87 11.15 3.48
N ARG A 221 -9.58 12.42 3.66
CA ARG A 221 -9.42 13.02 4.99
C ARG A 221 -10.70 13.06 5.79
N THR A 222 -11.82 13.13 5.10
CA THR A 222 -13.16 12.99 5.70
C THR A 222 -13.63 11.57 5.44
N LEU A 223 -13.91 10.81 6.49
CA LEU A 223 -14.46 9.45 6.40
C LEU A 223 -15.89 9.50 5.86
N SER A 224 -16.03 9.73 4.58
CA SER A 224 -17.30 9.63 3.83
C SER A 224 -17.26 8.33 3.02
N ALA A 225 -18.36 7.59 3.02
CA ALA A 225 -18.48 6.36 2.23
C ALA A 225 -18.34 6.61 0.70
N THR A 226 -18.57 7.85 0.27
CA THR A 226 -18.41 8.29 -1.12
C THR A 226 -17.80 9.69 -1.11
N PRO A 227 -16.46 9.81 -1.21
CA PRO A 227 -15.79 11.10 -1.27
C PRO A 227 -16.21 11.87 -2.53
N ALA A 228 -16.50 13.16 -2.37
CA ALA A 228 -16.76 14.04 -3.51
C ALA A 228 -15.44 14.32 -4.27
N PRO A 229 -15.50 14.60 -5.59
CA PRO A 229 -14.34 15.09 -6.32
C PRO A 229 -13.70 16.30 -5.61
N GLY A 230 -12.38 16.28 -5.41
CA GLY A 230 -11.65 17.33 -4.69
C GLY A 230 -11.67 17.19 -3.16
N THR A 231 -12.21 16.11 -2.60
CA THR A 231 -12.07 15.81 -1.16
C THR A 231 -10.58 15.80 -0.79
N PRO A 232 -10.20 16.48 0.31
CA PRO A 232 -8.82 16.43 0.79
C PRO A 232 -8.37 15.00 1.06
N MET A 233 -7.18 14.65 0.60
CA MET A 233 -6.58 13.33 0.77
C MET A 233 -5.47 13.38 1.81
N LEU A 234 -5.28 12.26 2.49
CA LEU A 234 -4.23 12.00 3.47
C LEU A 234 -3.50 10.72 3.08
N GLY A 235 -2.18 10.76 3.14
CA GLY A 235 -1.33 9.57 3.06
C GLY A 235 -0.47 9.46 4.31
N ILE A 236 -0.26 8.24 4.78
CA ILE A 236 0.68 7.92 5.86
C ILE A 236 1.56 6.80 5.38
N GLY A 237 2.87 6.90 5.58
CA GLY A 237 3.81 5.91 5.07
C GLY A 237 5.04 5.72 5.95
N LEU A 238 5.77 4.64 5.64
CA LEU A 238 7.05 4.29 6.22
C LEU A 238 8.16 4.57 5.21
N LEU A 239 9.11 5.43 5.58
CA LEU A 239 10.37 5.59 4.88
C LEU A 239 11.47 4.88 5.66
N ALA A 240 12.21 3.97 5.01
CA ALA A 240 13.35 3.31 5.64
C ALA A 240 14.26 2.64 4.60
N ASP A 241 15.55 2.79 4.75
CA ASP A 241 16.55 1.92 4.12
C ASP A 241 17.03 0.86 5.12
N THR A 242 17.08 1.20 6.41
CA THR A 242 17.36 0.31 7.54
C THR A 242 16.37 0.56 8.67
N ALA A 243 16.24 -0.38 9.62
CA ALA A 243 15.36 -0.21 10.76
C ALA A 243 15.75 0.99 11.67
N SER A 244 17.04 1.38 11.65
CA SER A 244 17.55 2.48 12.49
C SER A 244 17.34 3.87 11.88
N ASP A 245 17.08 3.98 10.58
CA ASP A 245 16.79 5.24 9.89
C ASP A 245 15.31 5.39 9.52
N ALA A 246 14.50 4.44 9.93
CA ALA A 246 13.05 4.46 9.69
C ALA A 246 12.41 5.74 10.22
N SER A 247 11.51 6.32 9.43
CA SER A 247 10.73 7.50 9.77
C SER A 247 9.32 7.39 9.23
N GLU A 248 8.39 8.09 9.87
CA GLU A 248 7.03 8.23 9.42
C GLU A 248 6.91 9.41 8.45
N GLU A 249 6.16 9.21 7.42
CA GLU A 249 5.83 10.23 6.44
C GLU A 249 4.31 10.45 6.43
N VAL A 250 3.91 11.71 6.38
CA VAL A 250 2.51 12.11 6.22
C VAL A 250 2.41 13.04 5.03
N CYS A 251 1.54 12.73 4.10
CA CYS A 251 1.24 13.54 2.93
C CYS A 251 -0.19 14.06 3.00
N VAL A 252 -0.35 15.38 2.95
CA VAL A 252 -1.67 16.02 3.07
C VAL A 252 -1.90 16.94 1.89
N THR A 253 -3.05 16.80 1.21
CA THR A 253 -3.44 17.79 0.19
C THR A 253 -3.88 19.09 0.84
N ALA A 254 -3.52 20.22 0.22
CA ALA A 254 -3.85 21.56 0.67
C ALA A 254 -4.64 22.32 -0.39
N SER A 255 -5.63 23.09 0.03
CA SER A 255 -6.48 23.90 -0.86
C SER A 255 -5.78 25.14 -1.42
N SER A 256 -4.67 25.57 -0.81
CA SER A 256 -3.89 26.76 -1.20
C SER A 256 -2.49 26.71 -0.59
N GLY A 257 -1.58 27.57 -1.08
CA GLY A 257 -0.25 27.76 -0.48
C GLY A 257 -0.29 28.24 0.98
N SER A 258 -1.26 29.05 1.35
CA SER A 258 -1.45 29.48 2.75
C SER A 258 -1.91 28.33 3.65
N SER A 259 -2.80 27.46 3.15
CA SER A 259 -3.21 26.23 3.83
C SER A 259 -2.02 25.28 3.99
N ALA A 260 -1.20 25.10 2.94
CA ALA A 260 0.02 24.29 3.01
C ALA A 260 0.99 24.79 4.10
N SER A 261 1.22 26.10 4.16
CA SER A 261 2.06 26.71 5.19
C SER A 261 1.51 26.53 6.61
N ALA A 262 0.17 26.61 6.76
CA ALA A 262 -0.49 26.38 8.06
C ALA A 262 -0.34 24.91 8.51
N ILE A 263 -0.51 23.94 7.62
CA ILE A 263 -0.29 22.52 7.89
C ILE A 263 1.15 22.27 8.33
N ALA A 264 2.14 22.80 7.60
CA ALA A 264 3.55 22.66 7.91
C ALA A 264 3.91 23.24 9.30
N ALA A 265 3.41 24.45 9.61
CA ALA A 265 3.64 25.08 10.91
C ALA A 265 2.95 24.29 12.05
N LYS A 266 1.74 23.79 11.81
CA LYS A 266 0.99 22.97 12.77
C LYS A 266 1.72 21.69 13.12
N TRP A 267 2.21 20.93 12.12
CA TRP A 267 3.01 19.74 12.32
C TRP A 267 4.22 20.00 13.20
N THR A 268 5.05 20.96 12.82
CA THR A 268 6.26 21.30 13.57
C THR A 268 5.94 21.67 15.02
N SER A 269 4.94 22.53 15.24
CA SER A 269 4.51 22.93 16.59
C SER A 269 3.93 21.75 17.37
N ALA A 270 3.08 20.91 16.76
CA ALA A 270 2.48 19.78 17.44
C ALA A 270 3.51 18.77 17.92
N VAL A 271 4.47 18.38 17.06
CA VAL A 271 5.53 17.43 17.41
C VAL A 271 6.44 17.99 18.52
N THR A 272 6.77 19.29 18.49
CA THR A 272 7.72 19.89 19.44
C THR A 272 7.11 20.25 20.78
N THR A 273 5.87 20.77 20.80
CA THR A 273 5.24 21.32 22.01
C THR A 273 3.83 20.81 22.30
N GLY A 274 3.24 20.05 21.37
CA GLY A 274 1.90 19.51 21.50
C GLY A 274 1.86 18.25 22.39
N ARG A 275 0.63 17.82 22.65
CA ARG A 275 0.37 16.58 23.44
C ARG A 275 -0.66 15.73 22.69
N SER A 276 -0.47 14.42 22.73
CA SER A 276 -1.49 13.45 22.37
C SER A 276 -2.55 13.41 23.47
N THR A 277 -3.82 13.48 23.08
CA THR A 277 -4.92 13.31 24.03
C THR A 277 -5.11 11.85 24.39
N ARG A 278 -4.87 10.95 23.43
CA ARG A 278 -4.95 9.50 23.62
C ARG A 278 -3.86 8.96 24.56
N LEU A 279 -2.61 9.35 24.34
CA LEU A 279 -1.47 8.89 25.14
C LEU A 279 -1.31 9.70 26.42
N ALA A 280 -1.95 10.86 26.54
CA ALA A 280 -1.76 11.84 27.61
C ALA A 280 -0.30 12.28 27.80
N GLU A 281 0.51 12.21 26.70
CA GLU A 281 1.95 12.47 26.68
C GLU A 281 2.31 13.55 25.64
N PRO A 282 3.43 14.27 25.81
CA PRO A 282 3.95 15.14 24.75
C PRO A 282 4.29 14.34 23.51
N TRP A 283 3.97 14.87 22.31
CA TRP A 283 4.36 14.23 21.05
C TRP A 283 5.88 14.09 20.93
N SER A 284 6.66 14.99 21.51
CA SER A 284 8.14 14.93 21.53
C SER A 284 8.72 13.72 22.26
N GLN A 285 7.91 12.96 23.01
CA GLN A 285 8.31 11.66 23.57
C GLN A 285 8.12 10.51 22.58
N GLN A 286 7.35 10.71 21.54
CA GLN A 286 7.05 9.70 20.52
C GLN A 286 7.76 10.01 19.19
N LEU A 287 7.82 11.29 18.81
CA LEU A 287 8.33 11.77 17.52
C LEU A 287 9.40 12.84 17.72
N THR A 288 10.42 12.84 16.87
CA THR A 288 11.48 13.84 16.85
C THR A 288 11.80 14.27 15.41
N ASP A 289 12.61 15.31 15.25
CA ASP A 289 13.06 15.84 13.96
C ASP A 289 11.94 16.13 12.97
N PRO A 290 10.87 16.87 13.35
CA PRO A 290 9.80 17.17 12.43
C PRO A 290 10.28 18.01 11.26
N GLN A 291 10.00 17.55 10.04
CA GLN A 291 10.25 18.30 8.80
C GLN A 291 8.95 18.52 8.06
N ALA A 292 8.87 19.60 7.30
CA ALA A 292 7.73 19.87 6.44
C ALA A 292 8.20 20.50 5.13
N THR A 293 7.69 19.98 4.00
CA THR A 293 8.01 20.47 2.67
C THR A 293 6.75 20.60 1.85
N THR A 294 6.47 21.78 1.31
CA THR A 294 5.41 21.97 0.33
C THR A 294 5.93 21.53 -1.05
N LEU A 295 5.26 20.58 -1.66
CA LEU A 295 5.58 20.06 -2.98
C LEU A 295 4.89 20.89 -4.06
N GLY A 296 5.45 20.83 -5.29
CA GLY A 296 4.81 21.41 -6.47
C GLY A 296 3.41 20.79 -6.70
N ALA A 297 2.53 21.57 -7.32
CA ALA A 297 1.19 21.08 -7.62
C ALA A 297 1.23 19.95 -8.66
N VAL A 298 0.48 18.88 -8.39
CA VAL A 298 0.16 17.80 -9.35
C VAL A 298 -1.31 17.99 -9.74
N ASP A 299 -1.56 18.25 -11.01
CA ASP A 299 -2.90 18.54 -11.55
C ASP A 299 -3.69 19.60 -10.74
N GLY A 300 -2.97 20.63 -10.29
CA GLY A 300 -3.54 21.72 -9.49
C GLY A 300 -3.67 21.42 -7.99
N VAL A 301 -3.35 20.21 -7.54
CA VAL A 301 -3.39 19.82 -6.13
C VAL A 301 -2.03 20.06 -5.47
N ILE A 302 -2.00 20.94 -4.47
CA ILE A 302 -0.82 21.19 -3.64
C ILE A 302 -0.75 20.12 -2.56
N THR A 303 0.44 19.58 -2.29
CA THR A 303 0.64 18.58 -1.23
C THR A 303 1.73 19.02 -0.28
N VAL A 304 1.56 18.76 1.00
CA VAL A 304 2.56 18.97 2.04
C VAL A 304 3.09 17.61 2.48
N ARG A 305 4.39 17.42 2.36
CA ARG A 305 5.11 16.28 2.94
C ARG A 305 5.58 16.65 4.33
N LEU A 306 5.21 15.85 5.30
CA LEU A 306 5.57 15.97 6.71
C LEU A 306 6.30 14.70 7.09
N THR A 307 7.44 14.81 7.77
CA THR A 307 8.20 13.64 8.23
C THR A 307 8.62 13.82 9.68
N ALA A 308 8.73 12.71 10.40
CA ALA A 308 9.32 12.67 11.74
C ALA A 308 9.98 11.31 12.00
N LYS A 309 10.96 11.30 12.87
CA LYS A 309 11.59 10.07 13.36
C LYS A 309 10.97 9.64 14.68
N PRO A 310 11.02 8.35 15.02
CA PRO A 310 10.66 7.92 16.39
C PRO A 310 11.64 8.57 17.39
N ALA A 311 11.14 9.01 18.52
CA ALA A 311 11.97 9.47 19.63
C ALA A 311 12.77 8.30 20.22
N ALA A 312 13.81 8.62 20.96
CA ALA A 312 14.65 7.59 21.59
C ALA A 312 13.81 6.66 22.49
N GLY A 313 13.83 5.37 22.20
CA GLY A 313 13.05 4.35 22.89
C GLY A 313 11.64 4.11 22.33
N SER A 314 11.22 4.90 21.34
CA SER A 314 9.97 4.68 20.60
C SER A 314 10.22 3.90 19.30
N ARG A 315 9.20 3.20 18.83
CA ARG A 315 9.19 2.56 17.49
C ARG A 315 8.46 3.44 16.48
N VAL A 316 8.64 3.20 15.20
CA VAL A 316 7.80 3.80 14.16
C VAL A 316 6.37 3.28 14.25
N GLY A 317 5.42 4.06 13.72
CA GLY A 317 4.02 3.68 13.67
C GLY A 317 3.11 4.57 14.51
N THR A 318 3.66 5.53 15.25
CA THR A 318 2.85 6.41 16.12
C THR A 318 1.79 7.18 15.35
N VAL A 319 2.09 7.71 14.17
CA VAL A 319 1.11 8.42 13.34
C VAL A 319 0.11 7.45 12.73
N LEU A 320 0.56 6.30 12.26
CA LEU A 320 -0.30 5.25 11.71
C LEU A 320 -1.27 4.72 12.79
N GLU A 321 -0.77 4.41 14.00
CA GLU A 321 -1.61 3.99 15.12
C GLU A 321 -2.61 5.09 15.52
N THR A 322 -2.20 6.37 15.46
CA THR A 322 -3.07 7.51 15.72
C THR A 322 -4.19 7.61 14.69
N PHE A 323 -3.88 7.36 13.43
CA PHE A 323 -4.88 7.31 12.36
C PHE A 323 -5.96 6.28 12.64
N TYR A 324 -5.59 5.05 12.99
CA TYR A 324 -6.57 3.99 13.25
C TYR A 324 -7.32 4.13 14.58
N SER A 325 -6.70 4.71 15.61
CA SER A 325 -7.24 4.67 16.98
C SER A 325 -7.80 6.00 17.48
N ALA A 326 -7.42 7.14 16.91
CA ALA A 326 -7.72 8.44 17.46
C ALA A 326 -7.64 9.58 16.43
N SER A 327 -8.61 9.66 15.52
CA SER A 327 -8.65 10.69 14.47
C SER A 327 -8.56 12.13 15.02
N ALA A 328 -9.09 12.41 16.23
CA ALA A 328 -8.97 13.70 16.89
C ALA A 328 -7.50 14.10 17.19
N ASP A 329 -6.65 13.13 17.52
CA ASP A 329 -5.21 13.37 17.74
C ASP A 329 -4.49 13.65 16.42
N LEU A 330 -4.96 13.07 15.31
CA LEU A 330 -4.45 13.40 13.99
C LEU A 330 -4.73 14.87 13.62
N ASP A 331 -5.92 15.39 13.95
CA ASP A 331 -6.24 16.82 13.79
C ASP A 331 -5.37 17.72 14.67
N VAL A 332 -4.91 17.23 15.82
CA VAL A 332 -3.89 17.93 16.63
C VAL A 332 -2.56 18.02 15.89
N LEU A 333 -2.16 16.97 15.20
CA LEU A 333 -0.88 16.90 14.47
C LEU A 333 -0.89 17.75 13.20
N ILE A 334 -1.93 17.67 12.39
CA ILE A 334 -1.94 18.23 11.02
C ILE A 334 -3.00 19.30 10.80
N GLY A 335 -3.79 19.63 11.81
CA GLY A 335 -4.94 20.55 11.73
C GLY A 335 -6.22 19.85 11.28
N PRO A 336 -7.38 20.52 11.40
CA PRO A 336 -8.66 19.96 10.95
C PRO A 336 -8.73 19.82 9.43
N SER A 337 -9.56 18.90 8.97
CA SER A 337 -9.85 18.63 7.55
C SER A 337 -10.58 19.78 6.84
#